data_e0f4c84d28ce8d57fb6f94966bbf42fd
#
_entry.id   e0f4c84d28ce8d57fb6f94966bbf42fd
#
_cell.length_a   1.000
_cell.length_b   1.000
_cell.length_c   1.000
_cell.angle_alpha   90.00
_cell.angle_beta   90.00
_cell.angle_gamma   90.00
#
_symmetry.space_group_name_H-M   'P 1'
#
loop_
_entity.id
_entity.type
_entity.pdbx_description
1 polymer ?
#
loop_
_entity_poly.entity_id
_entity_poly.type
_entity_poly.pdbx_seq_one_letter_code
_entity_poly.pdbx_strand_id
1 'polypeptide(L)'
;QVPTSPLDQASATLAYFAEQYRDVMARKLNRSNVSLLKQCEACTQTKLGVLSEHFWAIVYFLLRCGDAVSAHDVVVMHGADSIDPAVQRLVASLAQAQGSVDNLWQGSTYRITLDSGDRQGVADQVESLKRTERPNMYQVGVYSLLSGQQPLTSSDTVEGFKMIEDYLYSALWRAVMVANPVDELIELSNKILTLGPSHFQDASGWSFALPLLATQ
;
A
#
# COMPACT_ATOMS: atom_id res chain seq x y z
N GLN A 1 23.39 3.54 5.87
CA GLN A 1 23.91 3.81 4.52
C GLN A 1 23.05 4.90 3.89
N VAL A 2 23.65 5.87 3.24
CA VAL A 2 22.92 6.88 2.47
C VAL A 2 22.39 6.21 1.20
N PRO A 3 21.11 6.35 0.85
CA PRO A 3 20.57 5.83 -0.40
C PRO A 3 21.37 6.33 -1.60
N THR A 4 21.78 5.44 -2.49
CA THR A 4 22.70 5.75 -3.60
C THR A 4 21.97 5.85 -4.94
N SER A 5 20.74 5.38 -5.03
CA SER A 5 19.92 5.46 -6.24
C SER A 5 18.52 5.98 -5.97
N PRO A 6 17.80 6.50 -6.98
CA PRO A 6 16.39 6.90 -6.84
C PRO A 6 15.50 5.76 -6.34
N LEU A 7 15.80 4.53 -6.75
CA LEU A 7 15.07 3.34 -6.31
C LEU A 7 15.30 3.04 -4.81
N ASP A 8 16.55 3.19 -4.34
CA ASP A 8 16.88 3.04 -2.91
C ASP A 8 16.17 4.10 -2.07
N GLN A 9 16.10 5.34 -2.58
CA GLN A 9 15.38 6.43 -1.93
C GLN A 9 13.89 6.16 -1.87
N ALA A 10 13.27 5.67 -2.95
CA ALA A 10 11.86 5.29 -2.98
C ALA A 10 11.56 4.15 -2.00
N SER A 11 12.40 3.13 -1.94
CA SER A 11 12.26 2.00 -1.00
C SER A 11 12.41 2.46 0.44
N ALA A 12 13.40 3.31 0.75
CA ALA A 12 13.59 3.88 2.08
C ALA A 12 12.40 4.75 2.50
N THR A 13 11.82 5.50 1.57
CA THR A 13 10.62 6.30 1.81
C THR A 13 9.40 5.43 2.07
N LEU A 14 9.24 4.35 1.31
CA LEU A 14 8.17 3.36 1.56
C LEU A 14 8.32 2.71 2.94
N ALA A 15 9.54 2.33 3.32
CA ALA A 15 9.82 1.79 4.66
C ALA A 15 9.43 2.79 5.76
N TYR A 16 9.80 4.04 5.59
CA TYR A 16 9.44 5.11 6.53
C TYR A 16 7.92 5.29 6.64
N PHE A 17 7.20 5.39 5.52
CA PHE A 17 5.74 5.53 5.57
C PHE A 17 5.05 4.29 6.15
N ALA A 18 5.53 3.11 5.86
CA ALA A 18 5.01 1.88 6.45
C ALA A 18 5.19 1.87 7.97
N GLU A 19 6.34 2.29 8.47
CA GLU A 19 6.64 2.37 9.90
C GLU A 19 5.80 3.44 10.61
N GLN A 20 5.69 4.63 10.01
CA GLN A 20 4.81 5.70 10.53
C GLN A 20 3.35 5.24 10.62
N TYR A 21 2.87 4.51 9.62
CA TYR A 21 1.52 3.97 9.63
C TYR A 21 1.33 2.91 10.72
N ARG A 22 2.31 2.03 10.90
CA ARG A 22 2.36 1.03 11.99
C ARG A 22 2.28 1.70 13.36
N ASP A 23 3.05 2.77 13.58
CA ASP A 23 3.04 3.53 14.82
C ASP A 23 1.69 4.22 15.09
N VAL A 24 1.05 4.77 14.05
CA VAL A 24 -0.30 5.34 14.16
C VAL A 24 -1.31 4.28 14.56
N MET A 25 -1.23 3.09 13.96
CA MET A 25 -2.08 1.95 14.29
C MET A 25 -1.85 1.51 15.75
N ALA A 26 -0.60 1.35 16.17
CA ALA A 26 -0.24 0.96 17.53
C ALA A 26 -0.74 1.96 18.58
N ARG A 27 -0.57 3.26 18.33
CA ARG A 27 -1.04 4.34 19.23
C ARG A 27 -2.55 4.37 19.35
N LYS A 28 -3.30 4.22 18.25
CA LYS A 28 -4.77 4.18 18.26
C LYS A 28 -5.32 3.04 19.10
N LEU A 29 -4.57 1.94 19.24
CA LEU A 29 -5.01 0.76 19.97
C LEU A 29 -4.47 0.68 21.39
N ASN A 30 -3.60 1.63 21.78
CA ASN A 30 -2.92 1.65 23.08
C ASN A 30 -2.29 0.29 23.47
N ARG A 31 -1.73 -0.47 22.52
CA ARG A 31 -1.25 -1.84 22.66
C ARG A 31 0.06 -2.03 21.90
N SER A 32 1.16 -1.56 22.48
CA SER A 32 2.50 -1.71 21.90
C SER A 32 2.98 -3.17 21.72
N ASN A 33 2.38 -4.13 22.43
CA ASN A 33 2.83 -5.53 22.48
C ASN A 33 1.92 -6.53 21.73
N VAL A 34 0.93 -6.06 20.98
CA VAL A 34 0.05 -6.95 20.20
C VAL A 34 0.60 -7.05 18.77
N SER A 35 0.59 -8.25 18.18
CA SER A 35 1.02 -8.44 16.79
C SER A 35 0.29 -7.46 15.85
N LEU A 36 0.95 -7.05 14.78
CA LEU A 36 0.41 -6.09 13.82
C LEU A 36 -0.95 -6.56 13.26
N LEU A 37 -1.09 -7.85 13.00
CA LEU A 37 -2.36 -8.45 12.57
C LEU A 37 -3.51 -8.14 13.56
N LYS A 38 -3.30 -8.40 14.85
CA LYS A 38 -4.31 -8.10 15.87
C LYS A 38 -4.58 -6.60 16.00
N GLN A 39 -3.58 -5.76 15.77
CA GLN A 39 -3.76 -4.31 15.74
C GLN A 39 -4.62 -3.89 14.54
N CYS A 40 -4.39 -4.46 13.37
CA CYS A 40 -5.20 -4.21 12.17
C CYS A 40 -6.65 -4.68 12.37
N GLU A 41 -6.85 -5.91 12.87
CA GLU A 41 -8.18 -6.45 13.17
C GLU A 41 -8.95 -5.57 14.15
N ALA A 42 -8.32 -5.18 15.27
CA ALA A 42 -8.96 -4.34 16.26
C ALA A 42 -9.30 -2.93 15.72
N CYS A 43 -8.44 -2.35 14.89
CA CYS A 43 -8.69 -1.06 14.24
C CYS A 43 -9.88 -1.13 13.29
N THR A 44 -9.97 -2.18 12.48
CA THR A 44 -11.09 -2.40 11.56
C THR A 44 -12.40 -2.63 12.29
N GLN A 45 -12.41 -3.47 13.32
CA GLN A 45 -13.60 -3.72 14.15
C GLN A 45 -14.15 -2.42 14.77
N THR A 46 -13.28 -1.54 15.25
CA THR A 46 -13.69 -0.27 15.85
C THR A 46 -14.32 0.68 14.83
N LYS A 47 -13.84 0.66 13.57
CA LYS A 47 -14.28 1.61 12.54
C LYS A 47 -15.49 1.12 11.73
N LEU A 48 -15.58 -0.17 11.44
CA LEU A 48 -16.49 -0.72 10.43
C LEU A 48 -17.64 -1.57 10.97
N GLY A 49 -17.63 -1.96 12.23
CA GLY A 49 -18.77 -2.52 12.96
C GLY A 49 -19.20 -3.96 12.63
N VAL A 50 -18.79 -4.59 11.53
CA VAL A 50 -19.22 -5.95 11.12
C VAL A 50 -18.05 -6.79 10.61
N LEU A 51 -17.88 -7.98 11.15
CA LEU A 51 -16.71 -8.86 10.94
C LEU A 51 -16.51 -9.38 9.49
N SER A 52 -17.59 -9.57 8.73
CA SER A 52 -17.51 -10.15 7.38
C SER A 52 -16.97 -9.18 6.31
N GLU A 53 -16.97 -7.88 6.57
CA GLU A 53 -16.50 -6.85 5.64
C GLU A 53 -15.03 -6.46 5.87
N HIS A 54 -14.40 -7.00 6.94
CA HIS A 54 -13.08 -6.54 7.39
C HIS A 54 -11.89 -7.20 6.68
N PHE A 55 -12.10 -8.31 6.01
CA PHE A 55 -11.01 -9.08 5.39
C PHE A 55 -10.10 -8.20 4.52
N TRP A 56 -10.67 -7.51 3.55
CA TRP A 56 -9.90 -6.66 2.64
C TRP A 56 -9.25 -5.45 3.34
N ALA A 57 -9.91 -4.91 4.36
CA ALA A 57 -9.34 -3.84 5.16
C ALA A 57 -8.11 -4.31 5.94
N ILE A 58 -8.15 -5.52 6.51
CA ILE A 58 -7.01 -6.11 7.22
C ILE A 58 -5.85 -6.33 6.26
N VAL A 59 -6.09 -6.95 5.10
CA VAL A 59 -5.06 -7.16 4.08
C VAL A 59 -4.47 -5.82 3.62
N TYR A 60 -5.30 -4.82 3.34
CA TYR A 60 -4.83 -3.50 2.95
C TYR A 60 -3.94 -2.86 4.01
N PHE A 61 -4.36 -2.86 5.28
CA PHE A 61 -3.59 -2.27 6.37
C PHE A 61 -2.27 -2.99 6.61
N LEU A 62 -2.24 -4.31 6.50
CA LEU A 62 -1.00 -5.09 6.60
C LEU A 62 -0.02 -4.71 5.49
N LEU A 63 -0.46 -4.69 4.24
CA LEU A 63 0.36 -4.25 3.11
C LEU A 63 0.81 -2.79 3.30
N ARG A 64 -0.08 -1.92 3.79
CA ARG A 64 0.24 -0.51 4.08
C ARG A 64 1.31 -0.34 5.17
N CYS A 65 1.38 -1.30 6.10
CA CYS A 65 2.44 -1.38 7.12
C CYS A 65 3.71 -2.10 6.64
N GLY A 66 3.76 -2.55 5.39
CA GLY A 66 4.87 -3.32 4.86
C GLY A 66 4.98 -4.75 5.41
N ASP A 67 3.88 -5.30 5.94
CA ASP A 67 3.80 -6.66 6.50
C ASP A 67 3.10 -7.61 5.54
N ALA A 68 3.81 -8.00 4.48
CA ALA A 68 3.29 -8.90 3.47
C ALA A 68 3.15 -10.35 3.98
N VAL A 69 3.96 -10.76 4.95
CA VAL A 69 3.89 -12.10 5.56
C VAL A 69 2.56 -12.27 6.27
N SER A 70 2.20 -11.34 7.16
CA SER A 70 0.90 -11.40 7.85
C SER A 70 -0.28 -11.23 6.88
N ALA A 71 -0.12 -10.42 5.82
CA ALA A 71 -1.14 -10.29 4.78
C ALA A 71 -1.38 -11.63 4.05
N HIS A 72 -0.30 -12.37 3.73
CA HIS A 72 -0.38 -13.69 3.15
C HIS A 72 -1.07 -14.69 4.08
N ASP A 73 -0.73 -14.70 5.37
CA ASP A 73 -1.36 -15.58 6.35
C ASP A 73 -2.87 -15.35 6.43
N VAL A 74 -3.30 -14.08 6.40
CA VAL A 74 -4.74 -13.72 6.36
C VAL A 74 -5.40 -14.24 5.09
N VAL A 75 -4.75 -14.07 3.93
CA VAL A 75 -5.26 -14.55 2.64
C VAL A 75 -5.43 -16.07 2.65
N VAL A 76 -4.44 -16.82 3.17
CA VAL A 76 -4.48 -18.28 3.25
C VAL A 76 -5.57 -18.75 4.23
N MET A 77 -5.68 -18.11 5.41
CA MET A 77 -6.64 -18.53 6.44
C MET A 77 -8.11 -18.27 6.07
N HIS A 78 -8.37 -17.18 5.35
CA HIS A 78 -9.74 -16.69 5.16
C HIS A 78 -10.26 -16.78 3.72
N GLY A 79 -9.40 -17.09 2.73
CA GLY A 79 -9.78 -16.81 1.37
C GLY A 79 -9.38 -17.75 0.26
N ALA A 80 -8.76 -18.88 0.55
CA ALA A 80 -8.23 -19.76 -0.51
C ALA A 80 -9.27 -20.09 -1.61
N ASP A 81 -10.54 -20.29 -1.25
CA ASP A 81 -11.60 -20.66 -2.21
C ASP A 81 -12.38 -19.43 -2.76
N SER A 82 -12.23 -18.25 -2.17
CA SER A 82 -13.02 -17.05 -2.50
C SER A 82 -12.22 -15.90 -3.10
N ILE A 83 -10.89 -16.01 -3.10
CA ILE A 83 -9.98 -14.99 -3.59
C ILE A 83 -9.38 -15.43 -4.92
N ASP A 84 -9.29 -14.48 -5.86
CA ASP A 84 -8.66 -14.72 -7.15
C ASP A 84 -7.25 -15.33 -6.99
N PRO A 85 -6.94 -16.44 -7.69
CA PRO A 85 -5.64 -17.10 -7.60
C PRO A 85 -4.45 -16.18 -7.96
N ALA A 86 -4.64 -15.20 -8.84
CA ALA A 86 -3.58 -14.23 -9.17
C ALA A 86 -3.26 -13.34 -7.96
N VAL A 87 -4.27 -12.87 -7.23
CA VAL A 87 -4.08 -12.11 -5.98
C VAL A 87 -3.33 -12.94 -4.94
N GLN A 88 -3.71 -14.22 -4.76
CA GLN A 88 -3.03 -15.12 -3.84
C GLN A 88 -1.54 -15.26 -4.18
N ARG A 89 -1.22 -15.51 -5.47
CA ARG A 89 0.17 -15.64 -5.93
C ARG A 89 0.97 -14.35 -5.76
N LEU A 90 0.38 -13.19 -6.06
CA LEU A 90 1.05 -11.91 -5.89
C LEU A 90 1.35 -11.61 -4.41
N VAL A 91 0.40 -11.85 -3.51
CA VAL A 91 0.61 -11.67 -2.05
C VAL A 91 1.64 -12.68 -1.54
N ALA A 92 1.62 -13.93 -1.99
CA ALA A 92 2.63 -14.94 -1.64
C ALA A 92 4.04 -14.53 -2.12
N SER A 93 4.16 -13.95 -3.31
CA SER A 93 5.43 -13.44 -3.84
C SER A 93 5.97 -12.28 -3.00
N LEU A 94 5.11 -11.37 -2.54
CA LEU A 94 5.49 -10.30 -1.62
C LEU A 94 5.95 -10.84 -0.26
N ALA A 95 5.24 -11.82 0.30
CA ALA A 95 5.59 -12.46 1.55
C ALA A 95 6.95 -13.20 1.46
N GLN A 96 7.18 -13.91 0.35
CA GLN A 96 8.48 -14.55 0.08
C GLN A 96 9.60 -13.51 -0.03
N ALA A 97 9.31 -12.40 -0.66
CA ALA A 97 10.23 -11.30 -0.82
C ALA A 97 10.60 -10.65 0.52
N GLN A 98 9.64 -10.46 1.41
CA GLN A 98 9.88 -9.95 2.76
C GLN A 98 10.71 -10.94 3.58
N GLY A 99 10.44 -12.23 3.49
CA GLY A 99 11.17 -13.27 4.23
C GLY A 99 11.10 -13.05 5.73
N SER A 100 12.26 -12.93 6.37
CA SER A 100 12.38 -12.76 7.83
C SER A 100 12.57 -11.32 8.31
N VAL A 101 12.52 -10.33 7.40
CA VAL A 101 12.64 -8.92 7.78
C VAL A 101 11.29 -8.35 8.24
N ASP A 102 11.34 -7.39 9.17
CA ASP A 102 10.14 -6.84 9.79
C ASP A 102 9.27 -6.00 8.83
N ASN A 103 9.85 -5.53 7.72
CA ASN A 103 9.17 -4.67 6.76
C ASN A 103 9.63 -5.01 5.35
N LEU A 104 8.69 -5.21 4.44
CA LEU A 104 8.92 -5.52 3.02
C LEU A 104 9.92 -4.57 2.34
N TRP A 105 10.01 -3.33 2.78
CA TRP A 105 10.86 -2.29 2.22
C TRP A 105 12.21 -2.13 2.91
N GLN A 106 12.52 -2.97 3.90
CA GLN A 106 13.84 -2.97 4.55
C GLN A 106 14.87 -3.64 3.64
N GLY A 107 15.89 -2.88 3.30
CA GLY A 107 16.99 -3.33 2.46
C GLY A 107 17.07 -2.53 1.15
N SER A 108 18.08 -1.67 1.06
CA SER A 108 18.24 -0.65 0.01
C SER A 108 18.43 -1.19 -1.42
N THR A 109 18.62 -2.48 -1.60
CA THR A 109 18.90 -3.08 -2.92
C THR A 109 17.82 -4.05 -3.36
N TYR A 110 16.75 -4.17 -2.58
CA TYR A 110 15.75 -5.19 -2.85
C TYR A 110 14.78 -4.73 -3.94
N ARG A 111 14.74 -5.45 -5.06
CA ARG A 111 13.76 -5.26 -6.13
C ARG A 111 12.74 -6.40 -6.09
N ILE A 112 11.51 -6.08 -5.72
CA ILE A 112 10.39 -7.00 -5.80
C ILE A 112 9.98 -7.13 -7.27
N THR A 113 9.95 -8.36 -7.77
CA THR A 113 9.44 -8.64 -9.12
C THR A 113 8.18 -9.49 -8.99
N LEU A 114 7.06 -8.93 -9.41
CA LEU A 114 5.79 -9.63 -9.47
C LEU A 114 5.52 -10.12 -10.90
N ASP A 115 4.84 -11.26 -11.02
CA ASP A 115 4.45 -11.81 -12.32
C ASP A 115 3.59 -10.82 -13.11
N SER A 116 3.94 -10.57 -14.36
CA SER A 116 3.27 -9.58 -15.20
C SER A 116 1.88 -10.03 -15.64
N GLY A 117 1.69 -11.33 -15.85
CA GLY A 117 0.39 -11.91 -16.23
C GLY A 117 -0.60 -11.83 -15.07
N ASP A 118 -0.16 -12.19 -13.86
CA ASP A 118 -0.98 -12.07 -12.65
C ASP A 118 -1.32 -10.60 -12.38
N ARG A 119 -0.36 -9.69 -12.52
CA ARG A 119 -0.60 -8.24 -12.37
C ARG A 119 -1.62 -7.72 -13.36
N GLN A 120 -1.54 -8.11 -14.64
CA GLN A 120 -2.51 -7.69 -15.65
C GLN A 120 -3.90 -8.25 -15.35
N GLY A 121 -4.01 -9.52 -14.98
CA GLY A 121 -5.29 -10.12 -14.59
C GLY A 121 -5.95 -9.41 -13.41
N VAL A 122 -5.15 -9.01 -12.40
CA VAL A 122 -5.66 -8.22 -11.27
C VAL A 122 -6.02 -6.80 -11.70
N ALA A 123 -5.26 -6.17 -12.61
CA ALA A 123 -5.56 -4.85 -13.16
C ALA A 123 -6.93 -4.79 -13.87
N ASP A 124 -7.23 -5.80 -14.67
CA ASP A 124 -8.52 -5.91 -15.38
C ASP A 124 -9.69 -6.03 -14.39
N GLN A 125 -9.48 -6.69 -13.26
CA GLN A 125 -10.48 -6.80 -12.20
C GLN A 125 -10.70 -5.49 -11.43
N VAL A 126 -9.68 -4.64 -11.25
CA VAL A 126 -9.85 -3.33 -10.60
C VAL A 126 -10.91 -2.50 -11.31
N GLU A 127 -10.87 -2.44 -12.63
CA GLU A 127 -11.86 -1.69 -13.40
C GLU A 127 -13.28 -2.29 -13.29
N SER A 128 -13.36 -3.61 -13.20
CA SER A 128 -14.64 -4.29 -12.96
C SER A 128 -15.19 -3.98 -11.56
N LEU A 129 -14.33 -4.05 -10.53
CA LEU A 129 -14.70 -3.77 -9.14
C LEU A 129 -15.20 -2.32 -8.97
N LYS A 130 -14.52 -1.35 -9.58
CA LYS A 130 -14.93 0.08 -9.53
C LYS A 130 -16.30 0.35 -10.13
N ARG A 131 -16.75 -0.48 -11.07
CA ARG A 131 -18.06 -0.36 -11.73
C ARG A 131 -19.21 -0.99 -10.96
N THR A 132 -18.93 -1.71 -9.88
CA THR A 132 -19.98 -2.27 -9.03
C THR A 132 -20.74 -1.16 -8.32
N GLU A 133 -22.01 -1.38 -8.02
CA GLU A 133 -22.88 -0.38 -7.36
C GLU A 133 -22.35 0.06 -5.99
N ARG A 134 -21.71 -0.88 -5.26
CA ARG A 134 -21.09 -0.63 -3.95
C ARG A 134 -19.75 -1.34 -3.86
N PRO A 135 -18.69 -0.76 -4.43
CA PRO A 135 -17.38 -1.41 -4.42
C PRO A 135 -16.81 -1.47 -3.00
N ASN A 136 -16.21 -2.60 -2.65
CA ASN A 136 -15.37 -2.65 -1.47
C ASN A 136 -14.06 -1.91 -1.76
N MET A 137 -13.92 -0.70 -1.26
CA MET A 137 -12.78 0.17 -1.58
C MET A 137 -11.45 -0.37 -1.06
N TYR A 138 -11.43 -1.13 0.04
CA TYR A 138 -10.22 -1.79 0.50
C TYR A 138 -9.79 -2.90 -0.46
N GLN A 139 -10.75 -3.67 -1.01
CA GLN A 139 -10.46 -4.63 -2.07
C GLN A 139 -9.88 -3.93 -3.31
N VAL A 140 -10.52 -2.84 -3.76
CA VAL A 140 -10.00 -2.01 -4.86
C VAL A 140 -8.59 -1.52 -4.53
N GLY A 141 -8.32 -1.08 -3.31
CA GLY A 141 -7.01 -0.64 -2.85
C GLY A 141 -5.95 -1.74 -2.91
N VAL A 142 -6.24 -2.93 -2.40
CA VAL A 142 -5.35 -4.09 -2.46
C VAL A 142 -5.04 -4.47 -3.91
N TYR A 143 -6.06 -4.58 -4.76
CA TYR A 143 -5.91 -4.92 -6.17
C TYR A 143 -5.10 -3.86 -6.93
N SER A 144 -5.32 -2.58 -6.63
CA SER A 144 -4.55 -1.47 -7.23
C SER A 144 -3.07 -1.51 -6.83
N LEU A 145 -2.76 -1.79 -5.56
CA LEU A 145 -1.39 -1.99 -5.10
C LEU A 145 -0.73 -3.16 -5.83
N LEU A 146 -1.36 -4.33 -5.84
CA LEU A 146 -0.79 -5.55 -6.43
C LEU A 146 -0.61 -5.44 -7.95
N SER A 147 -1.54 -4.81 -8.66
CA SER A 147 -1.44 -4.61 -10.11
C SER A 147 -0.48 -3.49 -10.51
N GLY A 148 -0.13 -2.59 -9.59
CA GLY A 148 0.64 -1.39 -9.88
C GLY A 148 -0.13 -0.37 -10.71
N GLN A 149 -1.47 -0.35 -10.59
CA GLN A 149 -2.29 0.69 -11.19
C GLN A 149 -2.08 2.04 -10.51
N GLN A 150 -2.56 3.12 -11.15
CA GLN A 150 -2.47 4.44 -10.55
C GLN A 150 -3.18 4.48 -9.19
N PRO A 151 -2.62 5.23 -8.23
CA PRO A 151 -3.23 5.39 -6.93
C PRO A 151 -4.67 5.87 -7.06
N LEU A 152 -5.52 5.39 -6.14
CA LEU A 152 -6.88 5.90 -6.01
C LEU A 152 -6.82 7.40 -5.75
N THR A 153 -7.60 8.18 -6.46
CA THR A 153 -7.65 9.63 -6.28
C THR A 153 -8.51 10.00 -5.07
N SER A 154 -8.30 11.19 -4.52
CA SER A 154 -9.02 11.67 -3.33
C SER A 154 -10.54 11.79 -3.49
N SER A 155 -11.06 11.69 -4.71
CA SER A 155 -12.50 11.61 -4.97
C SER A 155 -13.09 10.25 -4.58
N ASP A 156 -12.25 9.23 -4.45
CA ASP A 156 -12.66 7.91 -4.02
C ASP A 156 -12.77 7.91 -2.49
N THR A 157 -13.97 8.07 -1.99
CA THR A 157 -14.41 8.54 -0.68
C THR A 157 -14.14 7.61 0.53
N VAL A 158 -13.07 6.85 0.58
CA VAL A 158 -12.73 6.01 1.73
C VAL A 158 -11.73 6.71 2.64
N GLU A 159 -11.98 6.69 3.95
CA GLU A 159 -11.14 7.34 4.97
C GLU A 159 -9.66 6.94 4.96
N GLY A 160 -9.30 5.80 4.37
CA GLY A 160 -7.93 5.31 4.26
C GLY A 160 -7.14 5.86 3.08
N PHE A 161 -7.74 6.70 2.22
CA PHE A 161 -7.11 7.19 0.98
C PHE A 161 -7.14 8.72 0.84
N LYS A 162 -7.46 9.43 1.91
CA LYS A 162 -7.65 10.88 1.90
C LYS A 162 -6.37 11.68 2.16
N MET A 163 -5.35 11.01 2.70
CA MET A 163 -4.11 11.67 3.10
C MET A 163 -3.09 11.62 1.97
N ILE A 164 -2.26 12.66 1.87
CA ILE A 164 -1.17 12.70 0.89
C ILE A 164 -0.21 11.51 1.05
N GLU A 165 0.00 11.06 2.28
CA GLU A 165 0.86 9.92 2.60
C GLU A 165 0.33 8.62 1.98
N ASP A 166 -0.98 8.42 1.94
CA ASP A 166 -1.58 7.24 1.32
C ASP A 166 -1.42 7.28 -0.20
N TYR A 167 -1.60 8.46 -0.80
CA TYR A 167 -1.34 8.68 -2.22
C TYR A 167 0.13 8.42 -2.56
N LEU A 168 1.05 9.03 -1.80
CA LEU A 168 2.50 8.87 -2.00
C LEU A 168 2.93 7.41 -1.83
N TYR A 169 2.43 6.73 -0.81
CA TYR A 169 2.73 5.32 -0.59
C TYR A 169 2.33 4.47 -1.80
N SER A 170 1.10 4.63 -2.29
CA SER A 170 0.61 3.85 -3.43
C SER A 170 1.39 4.17 -4.72
N ALA A 171 1.74 5.43 -4.93
CA ALA A 171 2.50 5.86 -6.10
C ALA A 171 3.96 5.39 -6.06
N LEU A 172 4.61 5.47 -4.90
CA LEU A 172 5.97 4.94 -4.69
C LEU A 172 6.00 3.40 -4.79
N TRP A 173 4.98 2.73 -4.24
CA TRP A 173 4.80 1.29 -4.41
C TRP A 173 4.81 0.92 -5.89
N ARG A 174 3.97 1.61 -6.69
CA ARG A 174 3.95 1.41 -8.15
C ARG A 174 5.32 1.64 -8.77
N ALA A 175 5.98 2.76 -8.46
CA ALA A 175 7.27 3.11 -9.04
C ALA A 175 8.35 2.03 -8.76
N VAL A 176 8.37 1.46 -7.56
CA VAL A 176 9.31 0.38 -7.21
C VAL A 176 9.01 -0.92 -7.97
N MET A 177 7.74 -1.17 -8.32
CA MET A 177 7.29 -2.41 -8.97
C MET A 177 7.39 -2.41 -10.50
N VAL A 178 7.67 -1.26 -11.14
CA VAL A 178 7.76 -1.17 -12.61
C VAL A 178 9.19 -1.36 -13.13
N ALA A 179 9.31 -1.57 -14.43
CA ALA A 179 10.61 -1.79 -15.08
C ALA A 179 11.50 -0.53 -15.09
N ASN A 180 10.87 0.65 -15.14
CA ASN A 180 11.58 1.94 -15.21
C ASN A 180 11.17 2.86 -14.05
N PRO A 181 11.67 2.60 -12.82
CA PRO A 181 11.26 3.32 -11.62
C PRO A 181 11.65 4.81 -11.64
N VAL A 182 12.71 5.19 -12.34
CA VAL A 182 13.15 6.60 -12.40
C VAL A 182 12.14 7.47 -13.13
N ASP A 183 11.67 7.04 -14.30
CA ASP A 183 10.67 7.80 -15.06
C ASP A 183 9.35 7.92 -14.28
N GLU A 184 8.94 6.85 -13.61
CA GLU A 184 7.74 6.86 -12.76
C GLU A 184 7.89 7.84 -11.57
N LEU A 185 9.08 7.94 -10.97
CA LEU A 185 9.34 8.90 -9.90
C LEU A 185 9.33 10.35 -10.39
N ILE A 186 9.86 10.62 -11.59
CA ILE A 186 9.80 11.94 -12.23
C ILE A 186 8.34 12.31 -12.55
N GLU A 187 7.58 11.38 -13.12
CA GLU A 187 6.15 11.58 -13.40
C GLU A 187 5.36 11.86 -12.13
N LEU A 188 5.62 11.11 -11.06
CA LEU A 188 5.01 11.31 -9.75
C LEU A 188 5.29 12.72 -9.21
N SER A 189 6.55 13.17 -9.27
CA SER A 189 6.94 14.50 -8.84
C SER A 189 6.16 15.60 -9.56
N ASN A 190 6.12 15.51 -10.89
CA ASN A 190 5.40 16.47 -11.74
C ASN A 190 3.89 16.46 -11.42
N LYS A 191 3.31 15.28 -11.20
CA LYS A 191 1.90 15.13 -10.89
C LYS A 191 1.55 15.74 -9.52
N ILE A 192 2.34 15.50 -8.49
CA ILE A 192 2.13 16.08 -7.16
C ILE A 192 2.21 17.61 -7.22
N LEU A 193 3.21 18.15 -7.90
CA LEU A 193 3.34 19.61 -8.08
C LEU A 193 2.14 20.21 -8.81
N THR A 194 1.60 19.49 -9.81
CA THR A 194 0.42 19.93 -10.57
C THR A 194 -0.86 19.90 -9.74
N LEU A 195 -1.05 18.86 -8.90
CA LEU A 195 -2.21 18.72 -8.05
C LEU A 195 -2.26 19.83 -6.97
N GLY A 196 -1.11 20.18 -6.43
CA GLY A 196 -1.00 21.21 -5.39
C GLY A 196 -1.56 20.79 -4.02
N PRO A 197 -1.29 21.59 -2.97
CA PRO A 197 -1.68 21.23 -1.60
C PRO A 197 -3.19 21.19 -1.36
N SER A 198 -3.97 21.93 -2.13
CA SER A 198 -5.45 21.97 -1.98
C SER A 198 -6.15 20.68 -2.42
N HIS A 199 -5.45 19.81 -3.17
CA HIS A 199 -6.00 18.52 -3.57
C HIS A 199 -6.09 17.53 -2.42
N PHE A 200 -5.24 17.68 -1.41
CA PHE A 200 -5.17 16.78 -0.26
C PHE A 200 -5.87 17.41 0.95
N GLN A 201 -6.57 16.59 1.74
CA GLN A 201 -7.36 17.09 2.88
C GLN A 201 -6.49 17.58 4.05
N ASP A 202 -5.27 17.10 4.16
CA ASP A 202 -4.32 17.53 5.18
C ASP A 202 -3.08 18.13 4.52
N ALA A 203 -2.98 19.45 4.64
CA ALA A 203 -1.83 20.20 4.15
C ALA A 203 -0.54 19.94 4.97
N SER A 204 -0.63 19.31 6.14
CA SER A 204 0.55 19.05 6.99
C SER A 204 1.50 18.04 6.33
N GLY A 205 0.97 17.03 5.62
CA GLY A 205 1.76 16.06 4.85
C GLY A 205 2.50 16.70 3.67
N TRP A 206 2.06 17.85 3.16
CA TRP A 206 2.72 18.52 2.04
C TRP A 206 4.14 18.96 2.34
N SER A 207 4.44 19.34 3.57
CA SER A 207 5.78 19.72 4.00
C SER A 207 6.80 18.58 3.94
N PHE A 208 6.35 17.33 3.96
CA PHE A 208 7.19 16.15 3.76
C PHE A 208 7.35 15.78 2.27
N ALA A 209 6.33 16.01 1.46
CA ALA A 209 6.38 15.72 0.04
C ALA A 209 7.38 16.60 -0.71
N LEU A 210 7.44 17.89 -0.39
CA LEU A 210 8.33 18.87 -1.05
C LEU A 210 9.82 18.49 -0.98
N PRO A 211 10.41 18.15 0.18
CA PRO A 211 11.81 17.72 0.23
C PRO A 211 12.09 16.45 -0.56
N LEU A 212 11.16 15.49 -0.57
CA LEU A 212 11.30 14.26 -1.36
C LEU A 212 11.31 14.52 -2.87
N LEU A 213 10.55 15.53 -3.32
CA LEU A 213 10.47 15.94 -4.71
C LEU A 213 11.64 16.82 -5.13
N ALA A 214 12.24 17.56 -4.21
CA ALA A 214 13.33 18.50 -4.47
C ALA A 214 14.72 17.84 -4.56
N THR A 215 14.85 16.57 -4.16
CA THR A 215 16.12 15.82 -4.20
C THR A 215 16.34 15.05 -5.50
N GLN A 216 15.47 15.21 -6.48
CA GLN A 216 15.59 14.65 -7.84
C GLN A 216 16.12 15.67 -8.82
#